data_901e156a1ba2d670677703cf78881325
#
_entry.id   901e156a1ba2d670677703cf78881325
#
_cell.length_a   1.000
_cell.length_b   1.000
_cell.length_c   1.000
_cell.angle_alpha   90.00
_cell.angle_beta   90.00
_cell.angle_gamma   90.00
#
_symmetry.space_group_name_H-M   'P 1'
#
loop_
_entity.id
_entity.type
_entity.pdbx_description
1 polymer ?
#
loop_
_entity_poly.entity_id
_entity_poly.type
_entity_poly.pdbx_seq_one_letter_code
_entity_poly.pdbx_strand_id
1 'polypeptide(L)'
;MGKVFYAAITLRDKKAIEQLIQVPKSVFDNANISADAFDTALINLMKGLFEPEANMGDLLEAALIAADPNAIASGRRSYVQNILLPLLPVYRCIYTTNAQDEFNEAMVEALEAHKKYWKKDKREQQGWISLLLIAAASHAYDLKGYQLTVETDYIPVFLVKNDFDVTAP
;
A
#
# COMPACT_ATOMS: atom_id res chain seq x y z
N MET A 1 3.24 1.17 11.64
CA MET A 1 4.28 0.78 10.66
C MET A 1 3.85 1.02 9.23
N GLY A 2 2.69 0.55 8.77
CA GLY A 2 2.26 0.71 7.38
C GLY A 2 2.40 2.12 6.81
N LYS A 3 1.86 3.14 7.50
CA LYS A 3 1.93 4.53 7.01
C LYS A 3 3.37 5.04 6.81
N VAL A 4 4.29 4.64 7.68
CA VAL A 4 5.72 5.02 7.55
C VAL A 4 6.34 4.33 6.34
N PHE A 5 5.98 3.07 6.09
CA PHE A 5 6.43 2.34 4.90
C PHE A 5 5.94 3.02 3.60
N TYR A 6 4.65 3.36 3.54
CA TYR A 6 4.10 4.04 2.37
C TYR A 6 4.76 5.41 2.13
N ALA A 7 5.00 6.17 3.20
CA ALA A 7 5.73 7.43 3.09
C ALA A 7 7.17 7.23 2.59
N ALA A 8 7.89 6.26 3.13
CA ALA A 8 9.26 5.95 2.72
C ALA A 8 9.34 5.52 1.24
N ILE A 9 8.38 4.71 0.77
CA ILE A 9 8.29 4.33 -0.65
C ILE A 9 8.03 5.56 -1.52
N THR A 10 7.04 6.37 -1.17
CA THR A 10 6.69 7.58 -1.93
C THR A 10 7.86 8.55 -2.04
N LEU A 11 8.62 8.72 -0.96
CA LEU A 11 9.78 9.62 -0.91
C LEU A 11 11.09 8.96 -1.42
N ARG A 12 11.07 7.68 -1.80
CA ARG A 12 12.26 6.89 -2.17
C ARG A 12 13.35 6.93 -1.08
N ASP A 13 12.94 7.04 0.19
CA ASP A 13 13.87 7.04 1.31
C ASP A 13 14.41 5.62 1.58
N LYS A 14 15.49 5.28 0.87
CA LYS A 14 16.14 3.97 0.94
C LYS A 14 16.56 3.62 2.38
N LYS A 15 17.09 4.61 3.12
CA LYS A 15 17.54 4.38 4.50
C LYS A 15 16.37 4.03 5.42
N ALA A 16 15.26 4.74 5.30
CA ALA A 16 14.05 4.42 6.06
C ALA A 16 13.49 3.04 5.66
N ILE A 17 13.47 2.69 4.37
CA ILE A 17 13.04 1.38 3.89
C ILE A 17 13.90 0.27 4.47
N GLU A 18 15.25 0.38 4.39
CA GLU A 18 16.18 -0.58 4.96
C GLU A 18 15.95 -0.80 6.47
N GLN A 19 15.72 0.28 7.21
CA GLN A 19 15.41 0.19 8.65
C GLN A 19 14.07 -0.52 8.90
N LEU A 20 13.04 -0.19 8.11
CA LEU A 20 11.69 -0.76 8.26
C LEU A 20 11.65 -2.26 7.95
N ILE A 21 12.43 -2.74 6.98
CA ILE A 21 12.57 -4.16 6.65
C ILE A 21 13.12 -4.92 7.86
N GLN A 22 14.07 -4.36 8.59
CA GLN A 22 14.74 -4.99 9.72
C GLN A 22 13.91 -4.98 11.02
N VAL A 23 12.79 -4.26 11.08
CA VAL A 23 11.93 -4.23 12.29
C VAL A 23 11.37 -5.64 12.56
N PRO A 24 11.73 -6.29 13.68
CA PRO A 24 11.24 -7.63 13.96
C PRO A 24 9.77 -7.61 14.41
N LYS A 25 9.06 -8.72 14.19
CA LYS A 25 7.66 -8.87 14.60
C LYS A 25 7.46 -8.62 16.10
N SER A 26 8.43 -9.01 16.92
CA SER A 26 8.38 -8.83 18.38
C SER A 26 8.19 -7.38 18.84
N VAL A 27 8.54 -6.38 18.03
CA VAL A 27 8.28 -4.97 18.32
C VAL A 27 6.78 -4.69 18.36
N PHE A 28 5.98 -5.34 17.51
CA PHE A 28 4.52 -5.19 17.48
C PHE A 28 3.87 -5.94 18.64
N ASP A 29 4.36 -7.14 18.93
CA ASP A 29 3.86 -7.98 20.02
C ASP A 29 4.07 -7.27 21.38
N ASN A 30 5.23 -6.60 21.58
CA ASN A 30 5.58 -5.88 22.79
C ASN A 30 4.85 -4.53 22.95
N ALA A 31 4.36 -3.95 21.86
CA ALA A 31 3.70 -2.64 21.89
C ALA A 31 2.20 -2.70 22.25
N ASN A 32 1.67 -3.86 22.66
CA ASN A 32 0.24 -4.10 22.88
C ASN A 32 -0.63 -3.65 21.69
N ILE A 33 -0.06 -3.64 20.48
CA ILE A 33 -0.78 -3.33 19.25
C ILE A 33 -1.50 -4.61 18.85
N SER A 34 -2.83 -4.58 18.91
CA SER A 34 -3.66 -5.68 18.41
C SER A 34 -3.58 -5.71 16.88
N ALA A 35 -2.52 -6.34 16.36
CA ALA A 35 -2.39 -6.65 14.93
C ALA A 35 -3.10 -7.98 14.66
N ASP A 36 -4.02 -8.00 13.70
CA ASP A 36 -4.59 -9.25 13.22
C ASP A 36 -3.64 -9.94 12.20
N ALA A 37 -4.02 -11.15 11.79
CA ALA A 37 -3.22 -11.92 10.83
C ALA A 37 -3.04 -11.17 9.51
N PHE A 38 -4.03 -10.39 9.10
CA PHE A 38 -3.97 -9.60 7.87
C PHE A 38 -2.95 -8.46 7.96
N ASP A 39 -2.87 -7.75 9.11
CA ASP A 39 -1.85 -6.72 9.30
C ASP A 39 -0.44 -7.30 9.19
N THR A 40 -0.24 -8.48 9.79
CA THR A 40 1.05 -9.18 9.73
C THR A 40 1.39 -9.57 8.30
N ALA A 41 0.45 -10.16 7.57
CA ALA A 41 0.64 -10.57 6.18
C ALA A 41 0.91 -9.37 5.27
N LEU A 42 0.18 -8.26 5.45
CA LEU A 42 0.39 -7.03 4.68
C LEU A 42 1.76 -6.41 4.96
N ILE A 43 2.24 -6.42 6.20
CA ILE A 43 3.58 -5.95 6.55
C ILE A 43 4.65 -6.83 5.89
N ASN A 44 4.47 -8.15 5.89
CA ASN A 44 5.40 -9.07 5.21
C ASN A 44 5.40 -8.83 3.69
N LEU A 45 4.24 -8.61 3.08
CA LEU A 45 4.14 -8.22 1.68
C LEU A 45 4.94 -6.93 1.40
N MET A 46 4.77 -5.89 2.25
CA MET A 46 5.48 -4.62 2.10
C MET A 46 7.00 -4.77 2.23
N LYS A 47 7.48 -5.64 3.12
CA LYS A 47 8.91 -5.97 3.23
C LYS A 47 9.41 -6.70 2.00
N GLY A 48 8.64 -7.68 1.52
CA GLY A 48 8.96 -8.47 0.34
C GLY A 48 9.14 -7.64 -0.94
N LEU A 49 8.50 -6.45 -1.04
CA LEU A 49 8.72 -5.53 -2.18
C LEU A 49 10.21 -5.16 -2.38
N PHE A 50 11.02 -5.24 -1.31
CA PHE A 50 12.42 -4.83 -1.28
C PHE A 50 13.39 -5.97 -0.97
N GLU A 51 12.91 -7.20 -0.89
CA GLU A 51 13.70 -8.40 -0.68
C GLU A 51 13.83 -9.17 -2.01
N PRO A 52 15.03 -9.24 -2.62
CA PRO A 52 15.21 -9.82 -3.97
C PRO A 52 14.74 -11.28 -4.11
N GLU A 53 14.85 -12.04 -3.01
CA GLU A 53 14.49 -13.47 -2.97
C GLU A 53 13.04 -13.72 -2.54
N ALA A 54 12.25 -12.66 -2.30
CA ALA A 54 10.87 -12.80 -1.86
C ALA A 54 9.99 -13.37 -2.98
N ASN A 55 9.23 -14.42 -2.66
CA ASN A 55 8.16 -14.87 -3.55
C ASN A 55 6.91 -14.00 -3.36
N MET A 56 6.73 -13.04 -4.23
CA MET A 56 5.60 -12.10 -4.16
C MET A 56 4.25 -12.80 -4.31
N GLY A 57 4.19 -13.92 -5.05
CA GLY A 57 2.98 -14.73 -5.19
C GLY A 57 2.52 -15.31 -3.85
N ASP A 58 3.45 -15.94 -3.12
CA ASP A 58 3.17 -16.53 -1.81
C ASP A 58 2.78 -15.45 -0.78
N LEU A 59 3.41 -14.28 -0.82
CA LEU A 59 3.09 -13.16 0.08
C LEU A 59 1.72 -12.56 -0.21
N LEU A 60 1.34 -12.43 -1.47
CA LEU A 60 0.01 -11.98 -1.88
C LEU A 60 -1.06 -13.00 -1.50
N GLU A 61 -0.81 -14.30 -1.70
CA GLU A 61 -1.71 -15.37 -1.31
C GLU A 61 -1.92 -15.39 0.22
N ALA A 62 -0.84 -15.30 0.99
CA ALA A 62 -0.90 -15.23 2.45
C ALA A 62 -1.73 -14.03 2.93
N ALA A 63 -1.57 -12.85 2.30
CA ALA A 63 -2.36 -11.67 2.63
C ALA A 63 -3.84 -11.86 2.26
N LEU A 64 -4.14 -12.50 1.14
CA LEU A 64 -5.51 -12.78 0.71
C LEU A 64 -6.20 -13.78 1.66
N ILE A 65 -5.52 -14.85 2.06
CA ILE A 65 -6.04 -15.83 3.03
C ILE A 65 -6.30 -15.16 4.39
N ALA A 66 -5.39 -14.30 4.85
CA ALA A 66 -5.51 -13.58 6.12
C ALA A 66 -6.63 -12.51 6.11
N ALA A 67 -7.16 -12.15 4.94
CA ALA A 67 -8.24 -11.16 4.80
C ALA A 67 -9.64 -11.71 5.08
N ASP A 68 -9.76 -12.93 5.66
CA ASP A 68 -11.07 -13.48 6.07
C ASP A 68 -11.81 -12.49 6.98
N PRO A 69 -13.01 -12.01 6.58
CA PRO A 69 -13.77 -11.04 7.36
C PRO A 69 -14.10 -11.52 8.79
N ASN A 70 -14.13 -12.83 9.03
CA ASN A 70 -14.41 -13.40 10.34
C ASN A 70 -13.20 -13.33 11.28
N ALA A 71 -11.99 -13.31 10.72
CA ALA A 71 -10.74 -13.18 11.48
C ALA A 71 -10.39 -11.72 11.79
N ILE A 72 -11.05 -10.75 11.13
CA ILE A 72 -10.80 -9.32 11.31
C ILE A 72 -11.77 -8.76 12.36
N ALA A 73 -11.26 -8.00 13.33
CA ALA A 73 -12.07 -7.33 14.32
C ALA A 73 -13.17 -6.46 13.66
N SER A 74 -14.42 -6.57 14.16
CA SER A 74 -15.61 -5.99 13.52
C SER A 74 -15.48 -4.48 13.23
N GLY A 75 -14.88 -3.73 14.14
CA GLY A 75 -14.63 -2.28 13.96
C GLY A 75 -13.63 -1.93 12.85
N ARG A 76 -12.82 -2.90 12.40
CA ARG A 76 -11.82 -2.71 11.36
C ARG A 76 -12.23 -3.23 9.99
N ARG A 77 -13.24 -4.10 9.92
CA ARG A 77 -13.65 -4.77 8.67
C ARG A 77 -13.85 -3.80 7.51
N SER A 78 -14.59 -2.72 7.75
CA SER A 78 -14.86 -1.72 6.70
C SER A 78 -13.58 -1.05 6.20
N TYR A 79 -12.63 -0.75 7.08
CA TYR A 79 -11.33 -0.19 6.71
C TYR A 79 -10.50 -1.19 5.89
N VAL A 80 -10.39 -2.42 6.36
CA VAL A 80 -9.66 -3.47 5.64
C VAL A 80 -10.27 -3.69 4.25
N GLN A 81 -11.58 -3.85 4.15
CA GLN A 81 -12.27 -4.14 2.89
C GLN A 81 -12.18 -3.00 1.85
N ASN A 82 -12.18 -1.74 2.29
CA ASN A 82 -12.24 -0.61 1.35
C ASN A 82 -10.90 0.10 1.17
N ILE A 83 -9.94 -0.08 2.08
CA ILE A 83 -8.65 0.63 2.04
C ILE A 83 -7.48 -0.32 1.83
N LEU A 84 -7.41 -1.42 2.58
CA LEU A 84 -6.23 -2.27 2.55
C LEU A 84 -6.34 -3.42 1.54
N LEU A 85 -7.48 -4.10 1.49
CA LEU A 85 -7.68 -5.24 0.59
C LEU A 85 -7.58 -4.85 -0.90
N PRO A 86 -8.08 -3.68 -1.35
CA PRO A 86 -7.93 -3.24 -2.73
C PRO A 86 -6.49 -3.01 -3.20
N LEU A 87 -5.51 -2.97 -2.28
CA LEU A 87 -4.10 -2.90 -2.65
C LEU A 87 -3.56 -4.22 -3.22
N LEU A 88 -4.13 -5.37 -2.84
CA LEU A 88 -3.60 -6.66 -3.25
C LEU A 88 -3.68 -6.86 -4.78
N PRO A 89 -4.80 -6.58 -5.48
CA PRO A 89 -4.84 -6.58 -6.94
C PRO A 89 -3.82 -5.63 -7.57
N VAL A 90 -3.62 -4.44 -7.01
CA VAL A 90 -2.63 -3.47 -7.50
C VAL A 90 -1.22 -4.06 -7.42
N TYR A 91 -0.81 -4.59 -6.27
CA TYR A 91 0.50 -5.22 -6.12
C TYR A 91 0.64 -6.46 -7.00
N ARG A 92 -0.41 -7.27 -7.14
CA ARG A 92 -0.40 -8.40 -8.08
C ARG A 92 -0.03 -7.96 -9.49
N CYS A 93 -0.64 -6.89 -10.01
CA CYS A 93 -0.35 -6.38 -11.35
C CYS A 93 1.10 -5.91 -11.51
N ILE A 94 1.69 -5.28 -10.47
CA ILE A 94 3.09 -4.86 -10.50
C ILE A 94 4.04 -6.05 -10.72
N TYR A 95 3.71 -7.22 -10.17
CA TYR A 95 4.51 -8.44 -10.29
C TYR A 95 4.03 -9.40 -11.39
N THR A 96 3.04 -8.99 -12.16
CA THR A 96 2.59 -9.70 -13.38
C THR A 96 3.25 -9.08 -14.61
N THR A 97 3.60 -9.90 -15.59
CA THR A 97 4.22 -9.45 -16.84
C THR A 97 3.18 -8.75 -17.72
N ASN A 98 3.53 -7.59 -18.30
CA ASN A 98 2.71 -6.83 -19.24
C ASN A 98 1.30 -6.47 -18.72
N ALA A 99 1.16 -6.19 -17.43
CA ALA A 99 -0.11 -5.92 -16.76
C ALA A 99 -0.37 -4.42 -16.52
N GLN A 100 0.06 -3.54 -17.44
CA GLN A 100 -0.13 -2.08 -17.31
C GLN A 100 -1.62 -1.69 -17.29
N ASP A 101 -2.43 -2.30 -18.15
CA ASP A 101 -3.85 -1.97 -18.25
C ASP A 101 -4.61 -2.50 -17.02
N GLU A 102 -4.35 -3.74 -16.61
CA GLU A 102 -4.91 -4.34 -15.40
C GLU A 102 -4.48 -3.58 -14.14
N PHE A 103 -3.25 -3.05 -14.12
CA PHE A 103 -2.78 -2.17 -13.04
C PHE A 103 -3.65 -0.91 -12.95
N ASN A 104 -3.93 -0.24 -14.08
CA ASN A 104 -4.78 0.94 -14.09
C ASN A 104 -6.22 0.64 -13.68
N GLU A 105 -6.78 -0.49 -14.11
CA GLU A 105 -8.11 -0.95 -13.68
C GLU A 105 -8.15 -1.17 -12.16
N ALA A 106 -7.17 -1.90 -11.60
CA ALA A 106 -7.06 -2.13 -10.17
C ALA A 106 -6.88 -0.83 -9.37
N MET A 107 -6.13 0.14 -9.90
CA MET A 107 -5.97 1.46 -9.30
C MET A 107 -7.29 2.24 -9.27
N VAL A 108 -8.09 2.19 -10.33
CA VAL A 108 -9.42 2.83 -10.38
C VAL A 108 -10.35 2.22 -9.34
N GLU A 109 -10.43 0.88 -9.27
CA GLU A 109 -11.26 0.19 -8.27
C GLU A 109 -10.85 0.54 -6.83
N ALA A 110 -9.54 0.57 -6.55
CA ALA A 110 -9.01 0.94 -5.25
C ALA A 110 -9.30 2.40 -4.88
N LEU A 111 -9.25 3.32 -5.85
CA LEU A 111 -9.62 4.73 -5.68
C LEU A 111 -11.11 4.90 -5.40
N GLU A 112 -11.97 4.17 -6.08
CA GLU A 112 -13.42 4.20 -5.83
C GLU A 112 -13.75 3.68 -4.43
N ALA A 113 -13.09 2.61 -3.99
CA ALA A 113 -13.23 2.07 -2.63
C ALA A 113 -12.74 3.09 -1.58
N HIS A 114 -11.59 3.75 -1.80
CA HIS A 114 -11.06 4.82 -0.97
C HIS A 114 -12.06 5.99 -0.85
N LYS A 115 -12.56 6.50 -1.97
CA LYS A 115 -13.56 7.57 -2.03
C LYS A 115 -14.85 7.19 -1.30
N LYS A 116 -15.33 5.97 -1.50
CA LYS A 116 -16.53 5.45 -0.83
C LYS A 116 -16.35 5.39 0.69
N TYR A 117 -15.21 4.93 1.15
CA TYR A 117 -14.91 4.81 2.59
C TYR A 117 -14.87 6.17 3.27
N TRP A 118 -14.11 7.13 2.72
CA TRP A 118 -13.88 8.44 3.32
C TRP A 118 -14.99 9.47 3.05
N LYS A 119 -15.93 9.18 2.15
CA LYS A 119 -17.07 10.09 1.83
C LYS A 119 -17.83 10.55 3.07
N LYS A 120 -17.87 9.74 4.11
CA LYS A 120 -18.66 10.01 5.34
C LYS A 120 -17.94 10.96 6.31
N ASP A 121 -16.64 11.08 6.22
CA ASP A 121 -15.84 11.95 7.08
C ASP A 121 -14.84 12.80 6.26
N LYS A 122 -15.38 13.94 5.78
CA LYS A 122 -14.59 14.87 4.97
C LYS A 122 -13.50 15.62 5.74
N ARG A 123 -13.46 15.52 7.07
CA ARG A 123 -12.45 16.16 7.92
C ARG A 123 -11.26 15.26 8.17
N GLU A 124 -11.40 13.97 7.92
CA GLU A 124 -10.30 13.02 8.10
C GLU A 124 -9.25 13.21 6.98
N GLN A 125 -8.07 13.68 7.36
CA GLN A 125 -6.99 14.01 6.41
C GLN A 125 -6.52 12.80 5.60
N GLN A 126 -6.63 11.58 6.12
CA GLN A 126 -6.31 10.36 5.40
C GLN A 126 -7.21 10.12 4.18
N GLY A 127 -8.37 10.78 4.14
CA GLY A 127 -9.29 10.75 3.01
C GLY A 127 -8.97 11.76 1.91
N TRP A 128 -8.07 12.71 2.15
CA TRP A 128 -7.76 13.77 1.16
C TRP A 128 -6.78 13.29 0.10
N ILE A 129 -5.80 12.48 0.49
CA ILE A 129 -4.88 11.79 -0.41
C ILE A 129 -4.74 10.34 0.00
N SER A 130 -4.53 9.45 -0.95
CA SER A 130 -4.34 8.03 -0.67
C SER A 130 -2.87 7.68 -0.66
N LEU A 131 -2.20 7.86 0.49
CA LEU A 131 -0.78 7.56 0.63
C LEU A 131 -0.43 6.12 0.24
N LEU A 132 -1.33 5.17 0.49
CA LEU A 132 -1.16 3.77 0.12
C LEU A 132 -1.09 3.59 -1.40
N LEU A 133 -2.03 4.20 -2.12
CA LEU A 133 -2.08 4.11 -3.58
C LEU A 133 -0.98 4.93 -4.24
N ILE A 134 -0.57 6.07 -3.63
CA ILE A 134 0.61 6.82 -4.08
C ILE A 134 1.85 5.94 -3.99
N ALA A 135 2.07 5.26 -2.86
CA ALA A 135 3.21 4.36 -2.67
C ALA A 135 3.21 3.20 -3.68
N ALA A 136 2.06 2.56 -3.90
CA ALA A 136 1.93 1.48 -4.88
C ALA A 136 2.21 1.98 -6.31
N ALA A 137 1.65 3.14 -6.70
CA ALA A 137 1.91 3.75 -7.99
C ALA A 137 3.38 4.17 -8.17
N SER A 138 3.99 4.70 -7.11
CA SER A 138 5.41 5.06 -7.09
C SER A 138 6.30 3.82 -7.30
N HIS A 139 5.99 2.72 -6.60
CA HIS A 139 6.73 1.48 -6.75
C HIS A 139 6.56 0.87 -8.15
N ALA A 140 5.34 0.90 -8.71
CA ALA A 140 5.04 0.45 -10.07
C ALA A 140 5.80 1.28 -11.12
N TYR A 141 5.83 2.60 -10.94
CA TYR A 141 6.57 3.50 -11.80
C TYR A 141 8.08 3.21 -11.79
N ASP A 142 8.66 3.06 -10.60
CA ASP A 142 10.10 2.84 -10.44
C ASP A 142 10.53 1.44 -10.92
N LEU A 143 9.72 0.41 -10.68
CA LEU A 143 10.07 -0.98 -11.00
C LEU A 143 9.75 -1.38 -12.45
N LYS A 144 8.62 -0.89 -12.99
CA LYS A 144 8.07 -1.32 -14.28
C LYS A 144 7.91 -0.18 -15.30
N GLY A 145 8.08 1.07 -14.91
CA GLY A 145 7.75 2.21 -15.73
C GLY A 145 6.25 2.41 -15.96
N TYR A 146 5.40 1.80 -15.13
CA TYR A 146 3.94 1.89 -15.28
C TYR A 146 3.47 3.34 -15.10
N GLN A 147 2.60 3.77 -16.00
CA GLN A 147 2.01 5.10 -15.98
C GLN A 147 0.60 5.04 -15.42
N LEU A 148 0.32 5.88 -14.44
CA LEU A 148 -1.04 6.06 -13.95
C LEU A 148 -1.83 6.88 -14.98
N THR A 149 -2.92 6.32 -15.51
CA THR A 149 -3.76 6.95 -16.53
C THR A 149 -5.00 7.65 -15.95
N VAL A 150 -5.38 7.33 -14.71
CA VAL A 150 -6.50 7.98 -14.03
C VAL A 150 -6.09 9.36 -13.50
N GLU A 151 -6.85 10.40 -13.84
CA GLU A 151 -6.71 11.71 -13.23
C GLU A 151 -7.53 11.79 -11.95
N THR A 152 -6.87 12.15 -10.84
CA THR A 152 -7.48 12.18 -9.52
C THR A 152 -6.73 13.09 -8.55
N ASP A 153 -7.46 13.80 -7.68
CA ASP A 153 -6.87 14.60 -6.61
C ASP A 153 -6.30 13.73 -5.46
N TYR A 154 -6.69 12.45 -5.39
CA TYR A 154 -6.22 11.53 -4.34
C TYR A 154 -4.78 11.04 -4.55
N ILE A 155 -4.23 11.16 -5.77
CA ILE A 155 -2.89 10.74 -6.13
C ILE A 155 -2.19 11.86 -6.90
N PRO A 156 -1.50 12.78 -6.23
CA PRO A 156 -0.68 13.78 -6.91
C PRO A 156 0.42 13.12 -7.75
N VAL A 157 0.35 13.25 -9.07
CA VAL A 157 1.22 12.54 -10.02
C VAL A 157 2.70 12.90 -9.85
N PHE A 158 3.00 14.12 -9.40
CA PHE A 158 4.39 14.53 -9.12
C PHE A 158 5.04 13.69 -8.02
N LEU A 159 4.26 13.20 -7.02
CA LEU A 159 4.76 12.26 -6.00
C LEU A 159 5.06 10.88 -6.61
N VAL A 160 4.21 10.41 -7.53
CA VAL A 160 4.40 9.12 -8.22
C VAL A 160 5.67 9.15 -9.09
N LYS A 161 5.91 10.25 -9.79
CA LYS A 161 7.07 10.41 -10.70
C LYS A 161 8.34 10.87 -10.00
N ASN A 162 8.29 11.14 -8.69
CA ASN A 162 9.39 11.76 -7.93
C ASN A 162 9.83 13.12 -8.52
N ASP A 163 8.86 13.88 -9.00
CA ASP A 163 9.07 15.20 -9.61
C ASP A 163 8.86 16.31 -8.57
N PHE A 164 9.69 16.30 -7.52
CA PHE A 164 9.69 17.28 -6.44
C PHE A 164 11.08 17.36 -5.79
N ASP A 165 11.41 18.53 -5.26
CA ASP A 165 12.66 18.76 -4.55
C ASP A 165 12.42 18.72 -3.03
N VAL A 166 12.97 17.70 -2.36
CA VAL A 166 12.93 17.56 -0.89
C VAL A 166 13.95 18.45 -0.17
N THR A 167 14.85 19.10 -0.93
CA THR A 167 15.88 19.98 -0.37
C THR A 167 15.45 21.46 -0.34
N ALA A 168 14.28 21.78 -0.85
CA ALA A 168 13.71 23.12 -0.77
C ALA A 168 13.46 23.49 0.69
N PRO A 169 13.91 24.67 1.17
CA PRO A 169 13.83 25.09 2.56
C PRO A 169 12.40 25.30 3.05
#